data_b41f4fb48dea3074f3080bf2378266ea
#
_entry.id   b41f4fb48dea3074f3080bf2378266ea
#
_cell.length_a   1.000
_cell.length_b   1.000
_cell.length_c   1.000
_cell.angle_alpha   90.00
_cell.angle_beta   90.00
_cell.angle_gamma   90.00
#
_symmetry.space_group_name_H-M   'P 1'
#
loop_
_entity.id
_entity.type
_entity.pdbx_description
1 polymer ?
#
loop_
_entity_poly.entity_id
_entity_poly.type
_entity_poly.pdbx_seq_one_letter_code
_entity_poly.pdbx_strand_id
1 'polypeptide(L)'
;MENKQTKPQTHTRVRALTEGAIFVALAFVLSFVKLYELPNGGSLTPAMFPVLLFALRWGVGRGLMAGFVFGLLQLLFDGAYAWGWQSMLLDYLLAFAPLGLAGIFRGKAWGIFPGTLIGCLGRFAVHYLSGVTIYRIIEPTSVPGFGTYDNPHLYSLVYNGSYMLPNMLLALLLAGLLYVPLKRFYSGGDLK
;
A
#
# COMPACT_ATOMS: atom_id res chain seq x y z
N MET A 1 -21.48 -36.60 17.12
CA MET A 1 -21.78 -35.20 16.76
C MET A 1 -20.72 -34.34 17.42
N GLU A 2 -19.73 -33.95 16.67
CA GLU A 2 -18.57 -33.18 17.16
C GLU A 2 -19.00 -31.70 17.34
N ASN A 3 -18.99 -31.23 18.57
CA ASN A 3 -19.39 -29.88 18.95
C ASN A 3 -18.31 -28.91 18.43
N LYS A 4 -18.43 -28.39 17.20
CA LYS A 4 -17.62 -27.31 16.68
C LYS A 4 -17.83 -26.08 17.55
N GLN A 5 -17.03 -25.92 18.58
CA GLN A 5 -16.95 -24.68 19.34
C GLN A 5 -16.53 -23.57 18.38
N THR A 6 -17.48 -22.79 17.91
CA THR A 6 -17.22 -21.55 17.19
C THR A 6 -16.47 -20.61 18.14
N LYS A 7 -15.19 -20.34 17.85
CA LYS A 7 -14.42 -19.35 18.61
C LYS A 7 -15.22 -18.07 18.70
N PRO A 8 -15.37 -17.46 19.89
CA PRO A 8 -16.17 -16.26 20.05
C PRO A 8 -15.74 -15.20 19.02
N GLN A 9 -16.71 -14.62 18.29
CA GLN A 9 -16.46 -13.60 17.26
C GLN A 9 -15.61 -12.42 17.78
N THR A 10 -15.70 -12.14 19.07
CA THR A 10 -14.94 -11.11 19.78
C THR A 10 -13.43 -11.37 19.73
N HIS A 11 -12.97 -12.61 19.99
CA HIS A 11 -11.54 -12.94 19.92
C HIS A 11 -10.94 -12.74 18.53
N THR A 12 -11.70 -13.09 17.48
CA THR A 12 -11.25 -12.89 16.09
C THR A 12 -11.18 -11.39 15.73
N ARG A 13 -12.10 -10.57 16.24
CA ARG A 13 -12.08 -9.12 16.03
C ARG A 13 -10.91 -8.45 16.74
N VAL A 14 -10.69 -8.77 18.01
CA VAL A 14 -9.57 -8.24 18.80
C VAL A 14 -8.24 -8.63 18.15
N ARG A 15 -8.07 -9.90 17.77
CA ARG A 15 -6.86 -10.36 17.08
C ARG A 15 -6.62 -9.58 15.78
N ALA A 16 -7.66 -9.35 14.98
CA ALA A 16 -7.55 -8.59 13.73
C ALA A 16 -7.12 -7.15 13.97
N LEU A 17 -7.65 -6.49 15.01
CA LEU A 17 -7.27 -5.13 15.39
C LEU A 17 -5.82 -5.07 15.87
N THR A 18 -5.41 -5.99 16.73
CA THR A 18 -4.04 -6.04 17.24
C THR A 18 -3.04 -6.31 16.11
N GLU A 19 -3.29 -7.32 15.27
CA GLU A 19 -2.44 -7.59 14.11
C GLU A 19 -2.43 -6.39 13.16
N GLY A 20 -3.57 -5.75 12.89
CA GLY A 20 -3.66 -4.55 12.06
C GLY A 20 -2.80 -3.41 12.58
N ALA A 21 -2.87 -3.13 13.88
CA ALA A 21 -2.04 -2.11 14.52
C ALA A 21 -0.54 -2.41 14.37
N ILE A 22 -0.13 -3.67 14.58
CA ILE A 22 1.28 -4.10 14.42
C ILE A 22 1.73 -3.94 12.96
N PHE A 23 0.92 -4.37 11.98
CA PHE A 23 1.29 -4.27 10.57
C PHE A 23 1.33 -2.82 10.08
N VAL A 24 0.43 -1.96 10.54
CA VAL A 24 0.45 -0.53 10.22
C VAL A 24 1.67 0.14 10.86
N ALA A 25 1.98 -0.17 12.12
CA ALA A 25 3.19 0.34 12.78
C ALA A 25 4.46 -0.13 12.06
N LEU A 26 4.53 -1.41 11.65
CA LEU A 26 5.65 -1.92 10.87
C LEU A 26 5.78 -1.22 9.52
N ALA A 27 4.67 -1.01 8.80
CA ALA A 27 4.65 -0.25 7.56
C ALA A 27 5.18 1.17 7.78
N PHE A 28 4.74 1.82 8.85
CA PHE A 28 5.17 3.17 9.20
C PHE A 28 6.68 3.23 9.51
N VAL A 29 7.20 2.30 10.31
CA VAL A 29 8.66 2.23 10.57
C VAL A 29 9.45 1.97 9.28
N LEU A 30 8.97 1.07 8.43
CA LEU A 30 9.62 0.75 7.14
C LEU A 30 9.54 1.90 6.14
N SER A 31 8.64 2.86 6.29
CA SER A 31 8.59 4.04 5.41
C SER A 31 9.78 4.99 5.60
N PHE A 32 10.44 4.94 6.75
CA PHE A 32 11.67 5.70 6.98
C PHE A 32 12.90 5.06 6.30
N VAL A 33 12.80 3.80 5.86
CA VAL A 33 13.86 3.13 5.08
C VAL A 33 13.71 3.52 3.62
N LYS A 34 14.10 4.74 3.29
CA LYS A 34 14.03 5.29 1.92
C LYS A 34 15.27 4.84 1.14
N LEU A 35 15.10 3.90 0.21
CA LEU A 35 16.16 3.45 -0.70
C LEU A 35 16.42 4.50 -1.80
N TYR A 36 15.39 5.24 -2.16
CA TYR A 36 15.42 6.35 -3.10
C TYR A 36 14.25 7.28 -2.81
N GLU A 37 14.44 8.60 -3.04
CA GLU A 37 13.40 9.62 -2.84
C GLU A 37 13.44 10.64 -3.97
N LEU A 38 12.26 10.96 -4.52
CA LEU A 38 12.07 12.00 -5.53
C LEU A 38 11.81 13.35 -4.85
N PRO A 39 12.19 14.48 -5.49
CA PRO A 39 12.03 15.81 -4.91
C PRO A 39 10.60 16.17 -4.48
N ASN A 40 9.59 15.59 -5.14
CA ASN A 40 8.17 15.86 -4.88
C ASN A 40 7.48 14.76 -4.04
N GLY A 41 8.25 13.99 -3.24
CA GLY A 41 7.71 13.08 -2.23
C GLY A 41 7.52 11.63 -2.65
N GLY A 42 7.77 11.25 -3.93
CA GLY A 42 7.77 9.84 -4.34
C GLY A 42 8.99 9.11 -3.78
N SER A 43 8.82 8.02 -3.07
CA SER A 43 9.93 7.28 -2.46
C SER A 43 9.85 5.77 -2.68
N LEU A 44 11.00 5.11 -2.76
CA LEU A 44 11.14 3.66 -2.82
C LEU A 44 11.39 3.13 -1.42
N THR A 45 10.39 2.44 -0.85
CA THR A 45 10.45 1.91 0.51
C THR A 45 9.79 0.52 0.59
N PRO A 46 10.15 -0.35 1.55
CA PRO A 46 9.45 -1.61 1.75
C PRO A 46 8.09 -1.48 2.47
N ALA A 47 7.63 -0.27 2.75
CA ALA A 47 6.49 0.05 3.60
C ALA A 47 5.15 -0.55 3.15
N MET A 48 4.94 -0.75 1.84
CA MET A 48 3.68 -1.30 1.34
C MET A 48 3.48 -2.78 1.71
N PHE A 49 4.57 -3.54 1.85
CA PHE A 49 4.51 -4.98 2.02
C PHE A 49 3.73 -5.43 3.26
N PRO A 50 3.91 -4.86 4.46
CA PRO A 50 3.11 -5.22 5.63
C PRO A 50 1.60 -5.01 5.42
N VAL A 51 1.19 -3.92 4.76
CA VAL A 51 -0.23 -3.64 4.50
C VAL A 51 -0.83 -4.67 3.53
N LEU A 52 -0.11 -5.01 2.46
CA LEU A 52 -0.50 -6.05 1.50
C LEU A 52 -0.66 -7.41 2.19
N LEU A 53 0.28 -7.76 3.06
CA LEU A 53 0.27 -8.99 3.83
C LEU A 53 -0.92 -9.05 4.79
N PHE A 54 -1.19 -7.97 5.51
CA PHE A 54 -2.35 -7.87 6.38
C PHE A 54 -3.66 -8.01 5.60
N ALA A 55 -3.77 -7.35 4.45
CA ALA A 55 -4.94 -7.44 3.58
C ALA A 55 -5.18 -8.87 3.08
N LEU A 56 -4.14 -9.55 2.58
CA LEU A 56 -4.22 -10.94 2.15
C LEU A 56 -4.74 -11.86 3.28
N ARG A 57 -4.30 -11.60 4.50
CA ARG A 57 -4.64 -12.41 5.66
C ARG A 57 -6.06 -12.13 6.18
N TRP A 58 -6.47 -10.89 6.26
CA TRP A 58 -7.70 -10.45 6.92
C TRP A 58 -8.83 -10.04 5.96
N GLY A 59 -8.54 -9.95 4.67
CA GLY A 59 -9.49 -9.62 3.61
C GLY A 59 -9.57 -8.13 3.30
N VAL A 60 -10.32 -7.81 2.24
CA VAL A 60 -10.36 -6.47 1.62
C VAL A 60 -10.75 -5.37 2.61
N GLY A 61 -11.88 -5.50 3.30
CA GLY A 61 -12.39 -4.41 4.16
C GLY A 61 -11.40 -3.99 5.25
N ARG A 62 -10.78 -4.97 5.94
CA ARG A 62 -9.75 -4.68 6.96
C ARG A 62 -8.46 -4.17 6.32
N GLY A 63 -8.10 -4.68 5.15
CA GLY A 63 -6.95 -4.21 4.37
C GLY A 63 -7.09 -2.76 3.92
N LEU A 64 -8.27 -2.37 3.40
CA LEU A 64 -8.57 -0.97 3.03
C LEU A 64 -8.42 -0.04 4.23
N MET A 65 -8.95 -0.46 5.39
CA MET A 65 -8.83 0.33 6.62
C MET A 65 -7.38 0.46 7.09
N ALA A 66 -6.59 -0.63 7.05
CA ALA A 66 -5.17 -0.59 7.41
C ALA A 66 -4.38 0.32 6.46
N GLY A 67 -4.64 0.25 5.16
CA GLY A 67 -4.04 1.16 4.18
C GLY A 67 -4.41 2.62 4.44
N PHE A 68 -5.68 2.90 4.71
CA PHE A 68 -6.14 4.25 5.06
C PHE A 68 -5.45 4.79 6.32
N VAL A 69 -5.37 3.98 7.40
CA VAL A 69 -4.68 4.39 8.64
C VAL A 69 -3.19 4.60 8.39
N PHE A 70 -2.55 3.74 7.60
CA PHE A 70 -1.15 3.93 7.20
C PHE A 70 -0.97 5.25 6.44
N GLY A 71 -1.85 5.55 5.48
CA GLY A 71 -1.83 6.82 4.74
C GLY A 71 -2.02 8.04 5.64
N LEU A 72 -2.86 7.94 6.66
CA LEU A 72 -3.04 8.99 7.66
C LEU A 72 -1.76 9.22 8.48
N LEU A 73 -1.07 8.16 8.88
CA LEU A 73 0.22 8.28 9.57
C LEU A 73 1.28 8.93 8.67
N GLN A 74 1.33 8.57 7.38
CA GLN A 74 2.22 9.21 6.42
C GLN A 74 1.92 10.71 6.29
N LEU A 75 0.64 11.10 6.20
CA LEU A 75 0.25 12.50 6.16
C LEU A 75 0.71 13.28 7.40
N LEU A 76 0.59 12.68 8.59
CA LEU A 76 0.88 13.36 9.85
C LEU A 76 2.38 13.45 10.17
N PHE A 77 3.19 12.48 9.74
CA PHE A 77 4.55 12.30 10.24
C PHE A 77 5.66 12.28 9.17
N ASP A 78 5.35 12.05 7.89
CA ASP A 78 6.35 11.97 6.82
C ASP A 78 6.56 13.31 6.07
N GLY A 79 6.25 14.44 6.73
CA GLY A 79 6.56 15.78 6.23
C GLY A 79 5.64 16.32 5.14
N ALA A 80 4.51 15.64 4.85
CA ALA A 80 3.41 16.07 3.99
C ALA A 80 3.82 16.97 2.80
N TYR A 81 4.46 16.41 1.78
CA TYR A 81 4.62 17.09 0.49
C TYR A 81 3.25 17.20 -0.21
N ALA A 82 2.37 17.98 0.37
CA ALA A 82 1.02 18.17 -0.15
C ALA A 82 0.90 19.55 -0.80
N TRP A 83 0.54 19.57 -2.06
CA TRP A 83 0.32 20.76 -2.88
C TRP A 83 -1.14 21.24 -2.81
N GLY A 84 -1.73 21.15 -1.61
CA GLY A 84 -3.11 21.53 -1.36
C GLY A 84 -3.95 20.37 -0.80
N TRP A 85 -5.20 20.66 -0.46
CA TRP A 85 -6.09 19.67 0.17
C TRP A 85 -6.40 18.46 -0.74
N GLN A 86 -6.38 18.65 -2.07
CA GLN A 86 -6.58 17.57 -3.04
C GLN A 86 -5.45 16.53 -2.95
N SER A 87 -4.19 17.01 -2.91
CA SER A 87 -3.02 16.15 -2.73
C SER A 87 -3.04 15.46 -1.38
N MET A 88 -3.39 16.18 -0.30
CA MET A 88 -3.53 15.55 1.03
C MET A 88 -4.52 14.39 1.01
N LEU A 89 -5.67 14.57 0.38
CA LEU A 89 -6.71 13.56 0.29
C LEU A 89 -6.29 12.39 -0.62
N LEU A 90 -5.83 12.70 -1.83
CA LEU A 90 -5.52 11.68 -2.85
C LEU A 90 -4.22 10.95 -2.55
N ASP A 91 -3.10 11.65 -2.31
CA ASP A 91 -1.78 11.03 -2.21
C ASP A 91 -1.53 10.32 -0.88
N TYR A 92 -2.25 10.73 0.17
CA TYR A 92 -2.09 10.12 1.49
C TYR A 92 -3.30 9.27 1.87
N LEU A 93 -4.49 9.86 2.05
CA LEU A 93 -5.61 9.11 2.61
C LEU A 93 -6.15 8.04 1.65
N LEU A 94 -6.34 8.40 0.37
CA LEU A 94 -6.94 7.49 -0.60
C LEU A 94 -5.93 6.60 -1.31
N ALA A 95 -4.67 7.04 -1.49
CA ALA A 95 -3.69 6.28 -2.26
C ALA A 95 -3.27 4.96 -1.59
N PHE A 96 -3.20 4.91 -0.27
CA PHE A 96 -2.76 3.71 0.43
C PHE A 96 -3.90 2.71 0.69
N ALA A 97 -5.15 3.16 0.72
CA ALA A 97 -6.30 2.27 0.93
C ALA A 97 -6.40 1.13 -0.10
N PRO A 98 -6.17 1.33 -1.42
CA PRO A 98 -6.23 0.27 -2.44
C PRO A 98 -5.27 -0.89 -2.23
N LEU A 99 -4.21 -0.75 -1.41
CA LEU A 99 -3.38 -1.89 -1.02
C LEU A 99 -4.22 -2.99 -0.37
N GLY A 100 -5.33 -2.65 0.25
CA GLY A 100 -6.31 -3.57 0.81
C GLY A 100 -6.96 -4.51 -0.20
N LEU A 101 -6.92 -4.18 -1.50
CA LEU A 101 -7.43 -5.04 -2.58
C LEU A 101 -6.69 -6.38 -2.67
N ALA A 102 -5.46 -6.47 -2.14
CA ALA A 102 -4.74 -7.74 -2.01
C ALA A 102 -5.59 -8.79 -1.26
N GLY A 103 -6.48 -8.36 -0.40
CA GLY A 103 -7.41 -9.20 0.35
C GLY A 103 -8.44 -9.97 -0.47
N ILE A 104 -8.58 -9.69 -1.78
CA ILE A 104 -9.41 -10.48 -2.73
C ILE A 104 -8.93 -11.95 -2.75
N PHE A 105 -7.64 -12.17 -2.60
CA PHE A 105 -7.02 -13.51 -2.60
C PHE A 105 -6.89 -14.12 -1.20
N ARG A 106 -7.62 -13.61 -0.21
CA ARG A 106 -7.60 -14.13 1.16
C ARG A 106 -7.75 -15.65 1.19
N GLY A 107 -6.96 -16.30 2.04
CA GLY A 107 -6.99 -17.76 2.23
C GLY A 107 -6.11 -18.55 1.26
N LYS A 108 -5.46 -17.87 0.32
CA LYS A 108 -4.58 -18.49 -0.69
C LYS A 108 -3.17 -17.93 -0.53
N ALA A 109 -2.19 -18.75 -0.14
CA ALA A 109 -0.82 -18.29 0.05
C ALA A 109 -0.24 -17.65 -1.22
N TRP A 110 -0.45 -18.27 -2.40
CA TRP A 110 -0.01 -17.72 -3.69
C TRP A 110 -0.65 -16.38 -4.05
N GLY A 111 -1.77 -16.08 -3.42
CA GLY A 111 -2.51 -14.83 -3.61
C GLY A 111 -1.71 -13.57 -3.27
N ILE A 112 -0.57 -13.71 -2.56
CA ILE A 112 0.30 -12.56 -2.28
C ILE A 112 0.82 -11.91 -3.57
N PHE A 113 1.13 -12.69 -4.61
CA PHE A 113 1.65 -12.16 -5.86
C PHE A 113 0.60 -11.34 -6.65
N PRO A 114 -0.55 -11.92 -7.07
CA PRO A 114 -1.57 -11.14 -7.75
C PRO A 114 -2.22 -10.09 -6.84
N GLY A 115 -2.28 -10.33 -5.54
CA GLY A 115 -2.74 -9.35 -4.56
C GLY A 115 -1.86 -8.11 -4.51
N THR A 116 -0.53 -8.31 -4.52
CA THR A 116 0.45 -7.21 -4.61
C THR A 116 0.25 -6.42 -5.90
N LEU A 117 0.10 -7.09 -7.05
CA LEU A 117 -0.14 -6.42 -8.33
C LEU A 117 -1.40 -5.55 -8.28
N ILE A 118 -2.54 -6.10 -7.86
CA ILE A 118 -3.82 -5.38 -7.82
C ILE A 118 -3.77 -4.24 -6.80
N GLY A 119 -3.21 -4.45 -5.61
CA GLY A 119 -3.06 -3.42 -4.59
C GLY A 119 -2.18 -2.26 -5.06
N CYS A 120 -1.04 -2.56 -5.69
CA CYS A 120 -0.13 -1.55 -6.23
C CYS A 120 -0.72 -0.81 -7.43
N LEU A 121 -1.43 -1.51 -8.33
CA LEU A 121 -2.13 -0.87 -9.45
C LEU A 121 -3.25 0.05 -8.96
N GLY A 122 -4.00 -0.36 -7.94
CA GLY A 122 -5.01 0.49 -7.32
C GLY A 122 -4.40 1.75 -6.71
N ARG A 123 -3.29 1.62 -5.99
CA ARG A 123 -2.52 2.76 -5.48
C ARG A 123 -2.03 3.66 -6.61
N PHE A 124 -1.43 3.07 -7.65
CA PHE A 124 -0.96 3.80 -8.82
C PHE A 124 -2.07 4.62 -9.48
N ALA A 125 -3.27 4.04 -9.64
CA ALA A 125 -4.40 4.74 -10.23
C ALA A 125 -4.79 6.00 -9.44
N VAL A 126 -4.78 5.95 -8.10
CA VAL A 126 -5.07 7.11 -7.25
C VAL A 126 -3.97 8.18 -7.38
N HIS A 127 -2.70 7.79 -7.32
CA HIS A 127 -1.58 8.74 -7.52
C HIS A 127 -1.57 9.32 -8.94
N TYR A 128 -1.92 8.53 -9.96
CA TYR A 128 -2.06 9.03 -11.32
C TYR A 128 -3.12 10.13 -11.41
N LEU A 129 -4.30 9.92 -10.81
CA LEU A 129 -5.36 10.93 -10.75
C LEU A 129 -4.93 12.18 -9.98
N SER A 130 -4.23 12.00 -8.87
CA SER A 130 -3.64 13.10 -8.11
C SER A 130 -2.66 13.90 -8.96
N GLY A 131 -1.70 13.25 -9.59
CA GLY A 131 -0.70 13.91 -10.43
C GLY A 131 -1.30 14.67 -11.60
N VAL A 132 -2.34 14.16 -12.26
CA VAL A 132 -3.06 14.90 -13.32
C VAL A 132 -3.75 16.14 -12.77
N THR A 133 -4.30 16.06 -11.55
CA THR A 133 -4.99 17.18 -10.90
C THR A 133 -4.00 18.25 -10.46
N ILE A 134 -2.88 17.85 -9.87
CA ILE A 134 -1.84 18.73 -9.37
C ILE A 134 -1.12 19.46 -10.51
N TYR A 135 -0.86 18.78 -11.63
CA TYR A 135 -0.23 19.39 -12.80
C TYR A 135 -0.94 20.68 -13.25
N ARG A 136 -2.27 20.70 -13.19
CA ARG A 136 -3.07 21.88 -13.56
C ARG A 136 -2.92 23.05 -12.59
N ILE A 137 -2.37 22.79 -11.40
CA ILE A 137 -2.20 23.81 -10.34
C ILE A 137 -0.79 24.38 -10.35
N ILE A 138 0.24 23.59 -10.69
CA ILE A 138 1.65 23.90 -10.40
C ILE A 138 2.52 24.10 -11.64
N GLU A 139 2.01 23.90 -12.85
CA GLU A 139 2.80 24.04 -14.09
C GLU A 139 4.33 24.27 -13.97
N PRO A 140 5.09 23.84 -14.89
CA PRO A 140 5.32 22.58 -15.54
C PRO A 140 6.26 21.75 -14.72
N THR A 141 6.12 20.45 -14.79
CA THR A 141 6.86 19.61 -13.89
C THR A 141 7.85 18.76 -14.65
N SER A 142 9.11 18.89 -14.27
CA SER A 142 10.16 17.98 -14.70
C SER A 142 10.16 16.72 -13.83
N VAL A 143 10.34 15.57 -14.47
CA VAL A 143 10.57 14.30 -13.78
C VAL A 143 12.07 14.04 -13.79
N PRO A 144 12.75 13.97 -12.63
CA PRO A 144 14.18 13.75 -12.56
C PRO A 144 14.61 12.51 -13.35
N GLY A 145 15.56 12.66 -14.25
CA GLY A 145 16.04 11.59 -15.12
C GLY A 145 15.18 11.28 -16.36
N PHE A 146 13.97 11.85 -16.47
CA PHE A 146 13.04 11.58 -17.57
C PHE A 146 12.63 12.81 -18.37
N GLY A 147 12.96 14.02 -17.92
CA GLY A 147 12.70 15.28 -18.64
C GLY A 147 11.42 15.99 -18.19
N THR A 148 11.00 16.97 -19.01
CA THR A 148 9.81 17.82 -18.76
C THR A 148 8.67 17.41 -19.68
N TYR A 149 7.46 17.39 -19.15
CA TYR A 149 6.26 16.98 -19.89
C TYR A 149 5.22 18.09 -19.86
N ASP A 150 4.75 18.52 -21.04
CA ASP A 150 3.67 19.50 -21.17
C ASP A 150 2.27 18.88 -21.01
N ASN A 151 2.19 17.55 -21.14
CA ASN A 151 0.95 16.81 -20.98
C ASN A 151 0.82 16.27 -19.54
N PRO A 152 -0.22 16.66 -18.78
CA PRO A 152 -0.41 16.24 -17.39
C PRO A 152 -0.56 14.72 -17.24
N HIS A 153 -1.12 14.05 -18.24
CA HIS A 153 -1.28 12.60 -18.22
C HIS A 153 0.05 11.87 -18.37
N LEU A 154 0.90 12.34 -19.30
CA LEU A 154 2.26 11.79 -19.47
C LEU A 154 3.12 12.09 -18.26
N TYR A 155 3.08 13.32 -17.75
CA TYR A 155 3.78 13.67 -16.52
C TYR A 155 3.40 12.72 -15.38
N SER A 156 2.12 12.61 -15.07
CA SER A 156 1.65 11.79 -13.95
C SER A 156 1.99 10.30 -14.14
N LEU A 157 1.88 9.79 -15.38
CA LEU A 157 2.24 8.40 -15.70
C LEU A 157 3.72 8.15 -15.43
N VAL A 158 4.61 9.01 -15.95
CA VAL A 158 6.07 8.84 -15.84
C VAL A 158 6.52 9.08 -14.41
N TYR A 159 6.06 10.18 -13.77
CA TYR A 159 6.43 10.50 -12.40
C TYR A 159 6.03 9.39 -11.43
N ASN A 160 4.76 9.02 -11.41
CA ASN A 160 4.28 7.97 -10.50
C ASN A 160 4.83 6.59 -10.88
N GLY A 161 4.98 6.31 -12.18
CA GLY A 161 5.60 5.06 -12.65
C GLY A 161 7.05 4.90 -12.19
N SER A 162 7.82 5.98 -12.17
CA SER A 162 9.25 5.95 -11.84
C SER A 162 9.57 5.43 -10.43
N TYR A 163 8.67 5.64 -9.45
CA TYR A 163 8.86 5.11 -8.09
C TYR A 163 7.87 3.98 -7.75
N MET A 164 6.68 3.96 -8.33
CA MET A 164 5.68 2.93 -8.02
C MET A 164 6.03 1.56 -8.62
N LEU A 165 6.61 1.51 -9.83
CA LEU A 165 7.09 0.25 -10.42
C LEU A 165 8.20 -0.39 -9.57
N PRO A 166 9.29 0.33 -9.20
CA PRO A 166 10.27 -0.21 -8.28
C PRO A 166 9.68 -0.65 -6.92
N ASN A 167 8.73 0.11 -6.36
CA ASN A 167 8.05 -0.29 -5.13
C ASN A 167 7.26 -1.60 -5.28
N MET A 168 6.56 -1.77 -6.39
CA MET A 168 5.83 -3.02 -6.69
C MET A 168 6.80 -4.19 -6.84
N LEU A 169 7.91 -4.01 -7.56
CA LEU A 169 8.94 -5.03 -7.72
C LEU A 169 9.57 -5.39 -6.38
N LEU A 170 9.87 -4.40 -5.52
CA LEU A 170 10.38 -4.64 -4.17
C LEU A 170 9.38 -5.44 -3.33
N ALA A 171 8.10 -5.08 -3.37
CA ALA A 171 7.06 -5.82 -2.65
C ALA A 171 6.91 -7.27 -3.17
N LEU A 172 7.00 -7.50 -4.48
CA LEU A 172 6.99 -8.84 -5.07
C LEU A 172 8.24 -9.64 -4.69
N LEU A 173 9.41 -9.01 -4.65
CA LEU A 173 10.65 -9.63 -4.19
C LEU A 173 10.51 -10.07 -2.72
N LEU A 174 10.05 -9.20 -1.85
CA LEU A 174 9.80 -9.53 -0.44
C LEU A 174 8.76 -10.65 -0.30
N ALA A 175 7.69 -10.60 -1.08
CA ALA A 175 6.70 -11.67 -1.12
C ALA A 175 7.32 -13.02 -1.50
N GLY A 176 8.21 -13.05 -2.49
CA GLY A 176 8.93 -14.25 -2.93
C GLY A 176 9.92 -14.78 -1.88
N LEU A 177 10.76 -13.91 -1.35
CA LEU A 177 11.76 -14.27 -0.32
C LEU A 177 11.09 -14.83 0.94
N LEU A 178 9.97 -14.26 1.33
CA LEU A 178 9.23 -14.65 2.54
C LEU A 178 8.15 -15.71 2.26
N TYR A 179 8.00 -16.17 1.01
CA TYR A 179 6.93 -17.08 0.65
C TYR A 179 6.99 -18.41 1.40
N VAL A 180 8.14 -19.04 1.41
CA VAL A 180 8.33 -20.34 2.06
C VAL A 180 8.13 -20.25 3.58
N PRO A 181 8.83 -19.37 4.31
CA PRO A 181 8.69 -19.28 5.76
C PRO A 181 7.31 -18.76 6.21
N LEU A 182 6.65 -17.91 5.42
CA LEU A 182 5.36 -17.34 5.78
C LEU A 182 4.16 -17.96 5.05
N LYS A 183 4.31 -19.06 4.34
CA LYS A 183 3.24 -19.69 3.55
C LYS A 183 1.97 -19.96 4.37
N ARG A 184 2.13 -20.49 5.59
CA ARG A 184 1.00 -20.73 6.51
C ARG A 184 0.35 -19.43 6.97
N PHE A 185 1.15 -18.41 7.19
CA PHE A 185 0.69 -17.09 7.58
C PHE A 185 -0.06 -16.41 6.44
N TYR A 186 0.44 -16.47 5.20
CA TYR A 186 -0.22 -15.93 4.00
C TYR A 186 -1.60 -16.56 3.78
N SER A 187 -1.72 -17.87 3.98
CA SER A 187 -3.01 -18.56 3.85
C SER A 187 -3.96 -18.34 5.01
N GLY A 188 -3.53 -17.69 6.09
CA GLY A 188 -4.32 -17.58 7.33
C GLY A 188 -4.57 -18.94 8.00
N GLY A 189 -3.70 -19.94 7.76
CA GLY A 189 -3.86 -21.28 8.31
C GLY A 189 -3.79 -21.36 9.83
N ASP A 190 -3.24 -20.36 10.48
CA ASP A 190 -3.20 -20.18 11.94
C ASP A 190 -4.41 -19.43 12.50
N LEU A 191 -5.33 -18.96 11.66
CA LEU A 191 -6.57 -18.29 12.03
C LEU A 191 -7.74 -19.28 12.19
N LYS A 192 -7.56 -20.52 11.70
CA LYS A 192 -8.55 -21.60 11.72
C LYS A 192 -8.58 -22.32 13.05
#